data_8690026b34222ef8bf153f3018498411
#
_entry.id   8690026b34222ef8bf153f3018498411
#
_cell.length_a   1.000
_cell.length_b   1.000
_cell.length_c   1.000
_cell.angle_alpha   90.00
_cell.angle_beta   90.00
_cell.angle_gamma   90.00
#
_symmetry.space_group_name_H-M   'P 1'
#
loop_
_entity.id
_entity.type
_entity.pdbx_description
1 polymer ?
#
loop_
_entity_poly.entity_id
_entity_poly.type
_entity_poly.pdbx_seq_one_letter_code
_entity_poly.pdbx_strand_id
1 'polypeptide(L)'
;SSSDLIKNSEALVKVNQPTTAEIKKFKAGQILITFIWPAQNPQLVKDLNKKKITSLSMDMIPRISRAQKMDALSSMANIAGYRAVIEAANNFGRFFTGQITAAGRVPPAKVLVIGAGVAGLAAIGAAQGLGAVVRAFDVRPEVAEQIESMGGEFLFLDFDESSSTEGGYAAPSSPEFRKKQLECFREQAPDIDILITTALIPGRDAPKLWLKDMVTKMKPGSVIVDLAAEKGGNCDLTKADKKVVTKNGVTIIGYTDFPSRMAKQSSSLYANNVRHLFDDLTPEKDGKVDVNLDDDIIRGSLVTHAGKVMYPPPAPKVKAVPTPKKSEVVEKTPEQLKIQEAAATRKAGTFQVGVLIMGGLIMTLLGQYAPPAFMQHFIVFVLSCFVGFQVIWNVNHALHTPLMAVTNAISGIIVVGALLQVGSSNFVVERNALNNPAYSVNSLFRQRWYFSQISFSSFNPCSL
;
A
#
# COMPACT_ATOMS: atom_id res chain seq x y z
N SER A 1 24.24 -26.82 -14.28
CA SER A 1 23.25 -26.43 -15.31
C SER A 1 21.83 -26.37 -14.74
N SER A 2 20.87 -25.74 -15.42
CA SER A 2 19.45 -25.77 -14.99
C SER A 2 18.89 -27.17 -14.86
N SER A 3 19.42 -28.13 -15.65
CA SER A 3 19.04 -29.54 -15.58
C SER A 3 19.50 -30.19 -14.27
N ASP A 4 20.69 -29.89 -13.81
CA ASP A 4 21.23 -30.45 -12.56
C ASP A 4 20.52 -29.87 -11.35
N LEU A 5 20.19 -28.57 -11.39
CA LEU A 5 19.39 -27.93 -10.36
C LEU A 5 18.02 -28.61 -10.23
N ILE A 6 17.30 -28.79 -11.33
CA ILE A 6 15.99 -29.47 -11.32
C ILE A 6 16.10 -30.89 -10.78
N LYS A 7 17.15 -31.63 -11.17
CA LYS A 7 17.33 -33.03 -10.74
C LYS A 7 17.66 -33.17 -9.24
N ASN A 8 18.35 -32.19 -8.64
CA ASN A 8 18.90 -32.29 -7.29
C ASN A 8 18.10 -31.50 -6.25
N SER A 9 17.04 -30.81 -6.65
CA SER A 9 16.19 -30.04 -5.74
C SER A 9 14.95 -30.84 -5.35
N GLU A 10 14.53 -30.74 -4.11
CA GLU A 10 13.25 -31.26 -3.60
C GLU A 10 12.13 -30.25 -3.89
N ALA A 11 12.42 -28.97 -3.72
CA ALA A 11 11.52 -27.86 -4.00
C ALA A 11 12.12 -26.91 -5.06
N LEU A 12 11.31 -26.50 -5.99
CA LEU A 12 11.66 -25.56 -7.05
C LEU A 12 10.80 -24.32 -6.95
N VAL A 13 11.46 -23.17 -6.88
CA VAL A 13 10.80 -21.86 -6.88
C VAL A 13 11.07 -21.16 -8.20
N LYS A 14 10.02 -20.69 -8.84
CA LYS A 14 10.10 -19.92 -10.10
C LYS A 14 9.15 -18.74 -10.04
N VAL A 15 9.37 -17.74 -10.86
CA VAL A 15 8.39 -16.67 -11.09
C VAL A 15 7.41 -17.10 -12.17
N ASN A 16 7.92 -17.40 -13.37
CA ASN A 16 7.11 -17.80 -14.50
C ASN A 16 6.83 -19.31 -14.51
N GLN A 17 5.79 -19.69 -15.20
CA GLN A 17 5.40 -21.08 -15.43
C GLN A 17 6.57 -21.91 -15.99
N PRO A 18 6.66 -23.19 -15.61
CA PRO A 18 7.65 -24.08 -16.21
C PRO A 18 7.28 -24.38 -17.67
N THR A 19 8.28 -24.41 -18.51
CA THR A 19 8.14 -24.86 -19.90
C THR A 19 7.93 -26.38 -19.98
N THR A 20 7.36 -26.87 -21.07
CA THR A 20 7.19 -28.30 -21.30
C THR A 20 8.54 -29.06 -21.25
N ALA A 21 9.64 -28.42 -21.68
CA ALA A 21 10.98 -29.00 -21.60
C ALA A 21 11.49 -29.12 -20.14
N GLU A 22 11.15 -28.16 -19.28
CA GLU A 22 11.47 -28.22 -17.84
C GLU A 22 10.64 -29.28 -17.13
N ILE A 23 9.33 -29.37 -17.42
CA ILE A 23 8.43 -30.38 -16.83
C ILE A 23 8.90 -31.80 -17.12
N LYS A 24 9.43 -32.05 -18.31
CA LYS A 24 10.00 -33.38 -18.66
C LYS A 24 11.14 -33.78 -17.72
N LYS A 25 11.89 -32.81 -17.17
CA LYS A 25 13.04 -33.04 -16.28
C LYS A 25 12.66 -33.19 -14.81
N PHE A 26 11.43 -32.81 -14.43
CA PHE A 26 10.97 -32.95 -13.06
C PHE A 26 10.86 -34.39 -12.61
N LYS A 27 11.16 -34.66 -11.35
CA LYS A 27 10.98 -35.96 -10.68
C LYS A 27 9.64 -36.00 -9.97
N ALA A 28 9.04 -37.18 -9.90
CA ALA A 28 7.84 -37.39 -9.10
C ALA A 28 8.09 -37.03 -7.63
N GLY A 29 7.13 -36.37 -6.99
CA GLY A 29 7.21 -35.94 -5.59
C GLY A 29 7.87 -34.58 -5.37
N GLN A 30 8.51 -33.96 -6.39
CA GLN A 30 9.05 -32.61 -6.25
C GLN A 30 7.94 -31.58 -6.00
N ILE A 31 8.31 -30.52 -5.30
CA ILE A 31 7.44 -29.37 -5.01
C ILE A 31 7.78 -28.26 -6.00
N LEU A 32 6.76 -27.62 -6.55
CA LEU A 32 6.90 -26.47 -7.44
C LEU A 32 6.07 -25.29 -6.86
N ILE A 33 6.72 -24.17 -6.62
CA ILE A 33 6.08 -22.91 -6.22
C ILE A 33 6.32 -21.88 -7.32
N THR A 34 5.24 -21.40 -7.94
CA THR A 34 5.31 -20.45 -9.07
C THR A 34 3.94 -19.83 -9.33
N PHE A 35 3.85 -18.82 -10.20
CA PHE A 35 2.58 -18.45 -10.80
C PHE A 35 2.14 -19.52 -11.81
N ILE A 36 0.95 -20.08 -11.67
CA ILE A 36 0.45 -21.17 -12.55
C ILE A 36 -0.74 -20.69 -13.39
N TRP A 37 -1.62 -19.88 -12.83
CA TRP A 37 -2.87 -19.46 -13.47
C TRP A 37 -3.68 -20.67 -13.98
N PRO A 38 -4.12 -21.59 -13.11
CA PRO A 38 -4.62 -22.90 -13.50
C PRO A 38 -5.88 -22.85 -14.37
N ALA A 39 -6.74 -21.82 -14.19
CA ALA A 39 -7.92 -21.62 -15.03
C ALA A 39 -7.56 -21.36 -16.51
N GLN A 40 -6.46 -20.66 -16.75
CA GLN A 40 -5.99 -20.28 -18.09
C GLN A 40 -5.05 -21.33 -18.70
N ASN A 41 -4.45 -22.18 -17.85
CA ASN A 41 -3.43 -23.16 -18.25
C ASN A 41 -3.80 -24.61 -17.88
N PRO A 42 -4.97 -25.12 -18.31
CA PRO A 42 -5.42 -26.46 -17.93
C PRO A 42 -4.49 -27.58 -18.43
N GLN A 43 -3.77 -27.36 -19.54
CA GLN A 43 -2.81 -28.32 -20.03
C GLN A 43 -1.58 -28.41 -19.12
N LEU A 44 -1.06 -27.29 -18.64
CA LEU A 44 0.03 -27.26 -17.67
C LEU A 44 -0.34 -28.03 -16.39
N VAL A 45 -1.56 -27.84 -15.88
CA VAL A 45 -2.07 -28.58 -14.71
C VAL A 45 -2.07 -30.08 -14.95
N LYS A 46 -2.53 -30.53 -16.12
CA LYS A 46 -2.51 -31.97 -16.51
C LYS A 46 -1.09 -32.51 -16.56
N ASP A 47 -0.14 -31.77 -17.15
CA ASP A 47 1.25 -32.18 -17.29
C ASP A 47 1.97 -32.29 -15.95
N LEU A 48 1.75 -31.33 -15.03
CA LEU A 48 2.26 -31.36 -13.66
C LEU A 48 1.67 -32.55 -12.88
N ASN A 49 0.36 -32.79 -13.03
CA ASN A 49 -0.31 -33.91 -12.36
C ASN A 49 0.20 -35.25 -12.85
N LYS A 50 0.37 -35.43 -14.19
CA LYS A 50 0.95 -36.64 -14.80
C LYS A 50 2.34 -36.97 -14.26
N LYS A 51 3.13 -35.93 -13.92
CA LYS A 51 4.46 -36.05 -13.32
C LYS A 51 4.42 -36.21 -11.78
N LYS A 52 3.23 -36.24 -11.18
CA LYS A 52 3.04 -36.33 -9.72
C LYS A 52 3.77 -35.23 -8.97
N ILE A 53 3.81 -34.01 -9.53
CA ILE A 53 4.40 -32.84 -8.88
C ILE A 53 3.40 -32.29 -7.88
N THR A 54 3.87 -31.90 -6.69
CA THR A 54 3.10 -31.06 -5.76
C THR A 54 3.30 -29.62 -6.16
N SER A 55 2.27 -28.96 -6.69
CA SER A 55 2.39 -27.59 -7.18
C SER A 55 1.50 -26.63 -6.40
N LEU A 56 2.11 -25.55 -5.92
CA LEU A 56 1.44 -24.44 -5.23
C LEU A 56 1.53 -23.20 -6.12
N SER A 57 0.39 -22.53 -6.29
CA SER A 57 0.29 -21.36 -7.16
C SER A 57 0.26 -20.07 -6.34
N MET A 58 1.23 -19.19 -6.58
CA MET A 58 1.31 -17.89 -5.89
C MET A 58 0.18 -16.93 -6.29
N ASP A 59 -0.47 -17.16 -7.43
CA ASP A 59 -1.65 -16.41 -7.87
C ASP A 59 -2.96 -16.90 -7.22
N MET A 60 -2.90 -18.04 -6.51
CA MET A 60 -4.06 -18.62 -5.82
C MET A 60 -4.02 -18.48 -4.30
N ILE A 61 -3.07 -17.75 -3.77
CA ILE A 61 -3.04 -17.43 -2.32
C ILE A 61 -4.38 -16.79 -1.93
N PRO A 62 -5.10 -17.37 -0.95
CA PRO A 62 -6.42 -16.85 -0.56
C PRO A 62 -6.33 -15.47 0.08
N ARG A 63 -7.32 -14.62 -0.16
CA ARG A 63 -7.36 -13.26 0.36
C ARG A 63 -7.93 -13.20 1.78
N ILE A 64 -7.19 -13.78 2.72
CA ILE A 64 -7.47 -13.74 4.16
C ILE A 64 -6.32 -13.06 4.89
N SER A 65 -6.57 -12.49 6.06
CA SER A 65 -5.58 -11.67 6.81
C SER A 65 -4.28 -12.41 7.07
N ARG A 66 -4.31 -13.71 7.42
CA ARG A 66 -3.12 -14.53 7.66
C ARG A 66 -2.26 -14.72 6.40
N ALA A 67 -2.88 -14.76 5.22
CA ALA A 67 -2.20 -14.99 3.95
C ALA A 67 -1.65 -13.70 3.30
N GLN A 68 -1.98 -12.53 3.84
CA GLN A 68 -1.59 -11.24 3.25
C GLN A 68 -0.07 -11.12 3.02
N LYS A 69 0.75 -11.64 3.94
CA LYS A 69 2.21 -11.67 3.82
C LYS A 69 2.74 -12.53 2.65
N MET A 70 1.89 -13.41 2.11
CA MET A 70 2.21 -14.31 1.00
C MET A 70 1.62 -13.83 -0.35
N ASP A 71 0.84 -12.74 -0.36
CA ASP A 71 0.17 -12.20 -1.55
C ASP A 71 1.19 -11.57 -2.51
N ALA A 72 1.74 -12.39 -3.39
CA ALA A 72 2.67 -11.97 -4.43
C ALA A 72 2.01 -11.11 -5.51
N LEU A 73 0.71 -11.27 -5.76
CA LEU A 73 -0.01 -10.43 -6.72
C LEU A 73 -0.07 -8.99 -6.23
N SER A 74 -0.40 -8.76 -4.96
CA SER A 74 -0.40 -7.42 -4.37
C SER A 74 1.00 -6.82 -4.32
N SER A 75 2.03 -7.61 -4.00
CA SER A 75 3.43 -7.15 -4.02
C SER A 75 3.85 -6.68 -5.41
N MET A 76 3.53 -7.44 -6.46
CA MET A 76 3.86 -7.08 -7.85
C MET A 76 3.00 -5.92 -8.36
N ALA A 77 1.72 -5.85 -7.98
CA ALA A 77 0.84 -4.74 -8.32
C ALA A 77 1.34 -3.40 -7.75
N ASN A 78 1.82 -3.39 -6.50
CA ASN A 78 2.41 -2.20 -5.90
C ASN A 78 3.61 -1.68 -6.71
N ILE A 79 4.54 -2.59 -7.07
CA ILE A 79 5.70 -2.23 -7.90
C ILE A 79 5.25 -1.72 -9.27
N ALA A 80 4.25 -2.36 -9.89
CA ALA A 80 3.75 -1.96 -11.20
C ALA A 80 3.17 -0.54 -11.16
N GLY A 81 2.38 -0.19 -10.14
CA GLY A 81 1.83 1.14 -9.94
C GLY A 81 2.91 2.21 -9.78
N TYR A 82 3.90 1.95 -8.91
CA TYR A 82 5.04 2.85 -8.75
C TYR A 82 5.81 3.01 -10.08
N ARG A 83 6.15 1.90 -10.73
CA ARG A 83 6.92 1.92 -11.98
C ARG A 83 6.16 2.61 -13.12
N ALA A 84 4.84 2.51 -13.17
CA ALA A 84 4.02 3.19 -14.15
C ALA A 84 4.22 4.72 -14.11
N VAL A 85 4.30 5.30 -12.90
CA VAL A 85 4.58 6.73 -12.72
C VAL A 85 5.98 7.09 -13.22
N ILE A 86 6.98 6.26 -12.95
CA ILE A 86 8.35 6.48 -13.41
C ILE A 86 8.43 6.39 -14.94
N GLU A 87 7.73 5.42 -15.57
CA GLU A 87 7.66 5.34 -17.03
C GLU A 87 6.92 6.54 -17.62
N ALA A 88 5.85 7.02 -16.96
CA ALA A 88 5.19 8.25 -17.35
C ALA A 88 6.14 9.44 -17.29
N ALA A 89 6.85 9.61 -16.19
CA ALA A 89 7.82 10.70 -15.98
C ALA A 89 8.94 10.70 -17.03
N ASN A 90 9.46 9.53 -17.37
CA ASN A 90 10.50 9.37 -18.39
C ASN A 90 10.02 9.74 -19.82
N ASN A 91 8.72 9.71 -20.06
CA ASN A 91 8.13 10.01 -21.38
C ASN A 91 7.38 11.35 -21.42
N PHE A 92 7.19 12.00 -20.28
CA PHE A 92 6.50 13.28 -20.14
C PHE A 92 7.53 14.40 -20.18
N GLY A 93 7.56 15.19 -21.23
CA GLY A 93 8.58 16.22 -21.46
C GLY A 93 8.49 17.46 -20.55
N ARG A 94 7.78 17.38 -19.40
CA ARG A 94 7.61 18.48 -18.44
C ARG A 94 7.86 18.01 -17.01
N PHE A 95 7.94 18.96 -16.08
CA PHE A 95 8.05 18.68 -14.65
C PHE A 95 6.73 18.06 -14.11
N PHE A 96 6.85 17.15 -13.15
CA PHE A 96 5.70 16.69 -12.35
C PHE A 96 5.31 17.74 -11.32
N THR A 97 6.27 18.28 -10.60
CA THR A 97 6.03 19.34 -9.61
C THR A 97 5.92 20.71 -10.26
N GLY A 98 5.21 21.64 -9.59
CA GLY A 98 5.26 23.04 -9.94
C GLY A 98 6.67 23.62 -9.76
N GLN A 99 7.10 24.46 -10.70
CA GLN A 99 8.43 25.10 -10.66
C GLN A 99 8.31 26.60 -10.83
N ILE A 100 9.20 27.32 -10.13
CA ILE A 100 9.45 28.74 -10.35
C ILE A 100 10.89 28.86 -10.84
N THR A 101 11.05 29.33 -12.08
CA THR A 101 12.35 29.46 -12.73
C THR A 101 12.61 30.92 -13.10
N ALA A 102 13.84 31.24 -13.47
CA ALA A 102 14.18 32.57 -13.99
C ALA A 102 13.36 32.93 -15.24
N ALA A 103 12.90 31.92 -16.01
CA ALA A 103 12.09 32.09 -17.21
C ALA A 103 10.56 32.07 -16.93
N GLY A 104 10.15 31.99 -15.66
CA GLY A 104 8.74 32.02 -15.26
C GLY A 104 8.26 30.77 -14.51
N ARG A 105 6.95 30.70 -14.31
CA ARG A 105 6.29 29.63 -13.54
C ARG A 105 5.86 28.49 -14.46
N VAL A 106 6.10 27.27 -14.02
CA VAL A 106 5.60 26.05 -14.65
C VAL A 106 4.62 25.39 -13.69
N PRO A 107 3.32 25.19 -14.07
CA PRO A 107 2.37 24.53 -13.21
C PRO A 107 2.69 23.05 -13.05
N PRO A 108 2.28 22.41 -11.94
CA PRO A 108 2.44 20.97 -11.75
C PRO A 108 1.67 20.17 -12.80
N ALA A 109 2.15 18.95 -13.09
CA ALA A 109 1.44 18.01 -13.94
C ALA A 109 0.13 17.55 -13.28
N LYS A 110 -0.90 17.35 -14.08
CA LYS A 110 -2.19 16.80 -13.66
C LYS A 110 -2.26 15.33 -14.04
N VAL A 111 -2.31 14.47 -13.03
CA VAL A 111 -2.36 13.02 -13.18
C VAL A 111 -3.75 12.51 -12.84
N LEU A 112 -4.33 11.70 -13.72
CA LEU A 112 -5.54 10.93 -13.44
C LEU A 112 -5.18 9.45 -13.28
N VAL A 113 -5.61 8.84 -12.17
CA VAL A 113 -5.46 7.40 -11.92
C VAL A 113 -6.85 6.76 -11.97
N ILE A 114 -7.07 5.79 -12.85
CA ILE A 114 -8.32 5.03 -12.95
C ILE A 114 -8.10 3.63 -12.36
N GLY A 115 -8.79 3.37 -11.25
CA GLY A 115 -8.65 2.20 -10.40
C GLY A 115 -7.76 2.49 -9.18
N ALA A 116 -8.31 2.40 -7.98
CA ALA A 116 -7.62 2.62 -6.70
C ALA A 116 -7.41 1.32 -5.92
N GLY A 117 -7.06 0.24 -6.63
CA GLY A 117 -6.51 -0.96 -6.03
C GLY A 117 -5.05 -0.75 -5.61
N VAL A 118 -4.33 -1.83 -5.28
CA VAL A 118 -2.94 -1.76 -4.83
C VAL A 118 -2.04 -1.01 -5.81
N ALA A 119 -2.16 -1.28 -7.11
CA ALA A 119 -1.38 -0.59 -8.15
C ALA A 119 -1.76 0.89 -8.26
N GLY A 120 -3.07 1.20 -8.22
CA GLY A 120 -3.55 2.59 -8.30
C GLY A 120 -3.12 3.43 -7.11
N LEU A 121 -3.25 2.92 -5.89
CA LEU A 121 -2.79 3.62 -4.69
C LEU A 121 -1.27 3.84 -4.70
N ALA A 122 -0.49 2.86 -5.16
CA ALA A 122 0.95 3.02 -5.33
C ALA A 122 1.29 4.10 -6.38
N ALA A 123 0.51 4.17 -7.47
CA ALA A 123 0.68 5.21 -8.49
C ALA A 123 0.30 6.60 -7.95
N ILE A 124 -0.80 6.72 -7.18
CA ILE A 124 -1.22 7.97 -6.54
C ILE A 124 -0.09 8.47 -5.62
N GLY A 125 0.40 7.64 -4.70
CA GLY A 125 1.47 8.03 -3.78
C GLY A 125 2.77 8.40 -4.50
N ALA A 126 3.14 7.67 -5.56
CA ALA A 126 4.33 7.98 -6.34
C ALA A 126 4.19 9.31 -7.11
N ALA A 127 3.06 9.56 -7.74
CA ALA A 127 2.81 10.80 -8.48
C ALA A 127 2.74 12.02 -7.56
N GLN A 128 2.11 11.88 -6.39
CA GLN A 128 2.10 12.89 -5.33
C GLN A 128 3.52 13.16 -4.80
N GLY A 129 4.30 12.10 -4.57
CA GLY A 129 5.69 12.23 -4.14
C GLY A 129 6.57 12.98 -5.14
N LEU A 130 6.23 12.94 -6.43
CA LEU A 130 6.86 13.75 -7.49
C LEU A 130 6.28 15.17 -7.60
N GLY A 131 5.29 15.52 -6.79
CA GLY A 131 4.70 16.86 -6.73
C GLY A 131 3.63 17.16 -7.78
N ALA A 132 3.02 16.14 -8.38
CA ALA A 132 1.89 16.29 -9.29
C ALA A 132 0.58 16.58 -8.55
N VAL A 133 -0.39 17.17 -9.22
CA VAL A 133 -1.79 17.21 -8.78
C VAL A 133 -2.46 15.93 -9.25
N VAL A 134 -2.89 15.09 -8.30
CA VAL A 134 -3.42 13.77 -8.58
C VAL A 134 -4.92 13.72 -8.33
N ARG A 135 -5.67 13.28 -9.34
CA ARG A 135 -7.07 12.87 -9.24
C ARG A 135 -7.16 11.36 -9.42
N ALA A 136 -8.10 10.73 -8.76
CA ALA A 136 -8.30 9.30 -8.91
C ALA A 136 -9.79 8.94 -8.95
N PHE A 137 -10.09 7.88 -9.68
CA PHE A 137 -11.42 7.32 -9.79
C PHE A 137 -11.39 5.82 -9.44
N ASP A 138 -12.36 5.38 -8.66
CA ASP A 138 -12.67 3.96 -8.47
C ASP A 138 -14.19 3.80 -8.42
N VAL A 139 -14.69 2.65 -8.85
CA VAL A 139 -16.14 2.35 -8.77
C VAL A 139 -16.61 2.07 -7.35
N ARG A 140 -15.68 1.88 -6.42
CA ARG A 140 -15.94 1.64 -5.00
C ARG A 140 -15.79 2.94 -4.22
N PRO A 141 -16.87 3.55 -3.74
CA PRO A 141 -16.80 4.82 -3.01
C PRO A 141 -16.04 4.72 -1.67
N GLU A 142 -15.98 3.53 -1.07
CA GLU A 142 -15.26 3.29 0.18
C GLU A 142 -13.73 3.48 0.09
N VAL A 143 -13.15 3.56 -1.12
CA VAL A 143 -11.72 3.84 -1.31
C VAL A 143 -11.40 5.33 -1.36
N ALA A 144 -12.40 6.20 -1.32
CA ALA A 144 -12.21 7.66 -1.36
C ALA A 144 -11.28 8.14 -0.23
N GLU A 145 -11.50 7.70 1.01
CA GLU A 145 -10.65 8.05 2.15
C GLU A 145 -9.19 7.60 1.96
N GLN A 146 -8.97 6.46 1.30
CA GLN A 146 -7.62 5.97 1.01
C GLN A 146 -6.92 6.85 -0.02
N ILE A 147 -7.64 7.29 -1.05
CA ILE A 147 -7.12 8.20 -2.09
C ILE A 147 -6.76 9.55 -1.46
N GLU A 148 -7.67 10.11 -0.66
CA GLU A 148 -7.47 11.39 0.02
C GLU A 148 -6.32 11.33 1.04
N SER A 149 -6.18 10.23 1.78
CA SER A 149 -5.06 10.01 2.70
C SER A 149 -3.71 9.95 2.00
N MET A 150 -3.68 9.56 0.71
CA MET A 150 -2.50 9.57 -0.15
C MET A 150 -2.27 10.94 -0.82
N GLY A 151 -3.12 11.94 -0.55
CA GLY A 151 -3.06 13.28 -1.10
C GLY A 151 -3.66 13.43 -2.48
N GLY A 152 -4.44 12.44 -2.95
CA GLY A 152 -5.20 12.52 -4.20
C GLY A 152 -6.60 13.10 -3.99
N GLU A 153 -7.20 13.63 -5.04
CA GLU A 153 -8.60 14.07 -5.10
C GLU A 153 -9.44 12.92 -5.69
N PHE A 154 -10.49 12.49 -4.96
CA PHE A 154 -11.40 11.47 -5.48
C PHE A 154 -12.43 12.10 -6.44
N LEU A 155 -12.58 11.51 -7.62
CA LEU A 155 -13.61 11.92 -8.58
C LEU A 155 -14.92 11.20 -8.27
N PHE A 156 -15.84 11.91 -7.66
CA PHE A 156 -17.18 11.40 -7.39
C PHE A 156 -18.04 11.38 -8.66
N LEU A 157 -18.77 10.28 -8.87
CA LEU A 157 -19.89 10.24 -9.79
C LEU A 157 -21.17 10.35 -8.97
N ASP A 158 -22.02 11.29 -9.35
CA ASP A 158 -23.37 11.42 -8.80
C ASP A 158 -24.26 10.30 -9.33
N PHE A 159 -24.05 9.09 -8.81
CA PHE A 159 -24.79 7.90 -9.21
C PHE A 159 -24.74 6.85 -8.09
N ASP A 160 -25.91 6.56 -7.49
CA ASP A 160 -26.04 5.53 -6.49
C ASP A 160 -26.12 4.13 -7.12
N GLU A 161 -24.99 3.49 -7.31
CA GLU A 161 -24.92 2.07 -7.63
C GLU A 161 -24.25 1.33 -6.46
N SER A 162 -25.03 0.50 -5.75
CA SER A 162 -24.50 -0.40 -4.75
C SER A 162 -23.70 -1.52 -5.44
N SER A 163 -22.43 -1.28 -5.73
CA SER A 163 -21.54 -2.31 -6.25
C SER A 163 -21.19 -3.29 -5.12
N SER A 164 -21.80 -4.49 -5.15
CA SER A 164 -21.37 -5.58 -4.28
C SER A 164 -19.96 -6.01 -4.66
N THR A 165 -19.03 -5.88 -3.71
CA THR A 165 -17.64 -6.31 -3.89
C THR A 165 -17.49 -7.77 -3.49
N GLU A 166 -17.29 -8.68 -4.45
CA GLU A 166 -16.81 -10.03 -4.16
C GLU A 166 -15.28 -10.08 -4.28
N GLY A 167 -14.60 -10.48 -3.21
CA GLY A 167 -13.16 -10.71 -3.22
C GLY A 167 -12.27 -9.46 -3.46
N GLY A 168 -12.79 -8.24 -3.20
CA GLY A 168 -12.02 -6.99 -3.34
C GLY A 168 -11.92 -6.46 -4.77
N TYR A 169 -12.62 -7.04 -5.74
CA TYR A 169 -12.79 -6.54 -7.10
C TYR A 169 -14.18 -5.97 -7.30
N ALA A 170 -14.28 -4.95 -8.15
CA ALA A 170 -15.56 -4.35 -8.49
C ALA A 170 -16.42 -5.31 -9.32
N ALA A 171 -17.73 -5.37 -9.02
CA ALA A 171 -18.71 -6.03 -9.87
C ALA A 171 -18.85 -5.30 -11.23
N PRO A 172 -19.37 -5.96 -12.28
CA PRO A 172 -19.68 -5.30 -13.52
C PRO A 172 -20.69 -4.18 -13.31
N SER A 173 -20.35 -2.97 -13.77
CA SER A 173 -21.19 -1.78 -13.64
C SER A 173 -22.40 -1.83 -14.59
N SER A 174 -23.50 -1.17 -14.20
CA SER A 174 -24.67 -1.01 -15.05
C SER A 174 -24.36 -0.20 -16.32
N PRO A 175 -25.13 -0.34 -17.41
CA PRO A 175 -24.95 0.44 -18.62
C PRO A 175 -25.05 1.95 -18.36
N GLU A 176 -25.96 2.37 -17.47
CA GLU A 176 -26.20 3.76 -17.08
C GLU A 176 -25.02 4.33 -16.31
N PHE A 177 -24.49 3.60 -15.34
CA PHE A 177 -23.27 3.96 -14.62
C PHE A 177 -22.10 4.13 -15.58
N ARG A 178 -21.91 3.15 -16.48
CA ARG A 178 -20.83 3.18 -17.47
C ARG A 178 -20.93 4.42 -18.39
N LYS A 179 -22.14 4.81 -18.77
CA LYS A 179 -22.35 6.02 -19.59
C LYS A 179 -21.89 7.27 -18.86
N LYS A 180 -22.35 7.48 -17.62
CA LYS A 180 -21.95 8.62 -16.77
C LYS A 180 -20.43 8.61 -16.48
N GLN A 181 -19.85 7.44 -16.22
CA GLN A 181 -18.41 7.28 -16.04
C GLN A 181 -17.61 7.74 -17.26
N LEU A 182 -18.04 7.32 -18.47
CA LEU A 182 -17.38 7.73 -19.70
C LEU A 182 -17.57 9.23 -19.99
N GLU A 183 -18.70 9.81 -19.62
CA GLU A 183 -18.94 11.26 -19.71
C GLU A 183 -17.99 12.03 -18.80
N CYS A 184 -17.89 11.64 -17.52
CA CYS A 184 -16.93 12.21 -16.56
C CYS A 184 -15.49 12.14 -17.10
N PHE A 185 -15.06 11.00 -17.64
CA PHE A 185 -13.71 10.85 -18.20
C PHE A 185 -13.48 11.74 -19.43
N ARG A 186 -14.51 11.95 -20.28
CA ARG A 186 -14.42 12.87 -21.41
C ARG A 186 -14.21 14.31 -21.00
N GLU A 187 -14.77 14.72 -19.86
CA GLU A 187 -14.56 16.04 -19.28
C GLU A 187 -13.13 16.21 -18.74
N GLN A 188 -12.55 15.15 -18.19
CA GLN A 188 -11.17 15.19 -17.69
C GLN A 188 -10.13 15.23 -18.83
N ALA A 189 -10.41 14.63 -19.98
CA ALA A 189 -9.43 14.39 -21.04
C ALA A 189 -8.66 15.64 -21.52
N PRO A 190 -9.28 16.85 -21.70
CA PRO A 190 -8.52 18.04 -22.10
C PRO A 190 -7.64 18.62 -21.01
N ASP A 191 -7.90 18.32 -19.74
CA ASP A 191 -7.25 18.93 -18.60
C ASP A 191 -6.05 18.14 -18.09
N ILE A 192 -6.09 16.81 -18.17
CA ILE A 192 -5.03 15.94 -17.66
C ILE A 192 -3.82 15.90 -18.58
N ASP A 193 -2.65 15.74 -17.97
CA ASP A 193 -1.37 15.58 -18.64
C ASP A 193 -0.95 14.10 -18.67
N ILE A 194 -1.27 13.33 -17.63
CA ILE A 194 -0.90 11.93 -17.49
C ILE A 194 -2.11 11.11 -17.04
N LEU A 195 -2.32 9.98 -17.70
CA LEU A 195 -3.31 8.98 -17.32
C LEU A 195 -2.63 7.68 -16.94
N ILE A 196 -3.00 7.10 -15.79
CA ILE A 196 -2.60 5.74 -15.38
C ILE A 196 -3.86 4.92 -15.18
N THR A 197 -3.99 3.81 -15.90
CA THR A 197 -5.14 2.92 -15.78
C THR A 197 -4.74 1.58 -15.20
N THR A 198 -5.52 1.09 -14.23
CA THR A 198 -5.23 -0.16 -13.49
C THR A 198 -6.46 -1.06 -13.37
N ALA A 199 -7.55 -0.77 -14.08
CA ALA A 199 -8.80 -1.49 -13.93
C ALA A 199 -8.73 -2.86 -14.60
N LEU A 200 -8.71 -3.91 -13.78
CA LEU A 200 -8.71 -5.31 -14.20
C LEU A 200 -9.85 -6.07 -13.52
N ILE A 201 -10.51 -6.93 -14.30
CA ILE A 201 -11.52 -7.87 -13.80
C ILE A 201 -10.94 -9.27 -13.95
N PRO A 202 -10.79 -10.05 -12.86
CA PRO A 202 -10.23 -11.39 -12.93
C PRO A 202 -10.96 -12.28 -13.94
N GLY A 203 -10.21 -12.97 -14.80
CA GLY A 203 -10.75 -13.91 -15.77
C GLY A 203 -11.49 -13.32 -16.97
N ARG A 204 -11.49 -11.98 -17.13
CA ARG A 204 -12.12 -11.28 -18.25
C ARG A 204 -11.16 -10.29 -18.90
N ASP A 205 -11.51 -9.84 -20.09
CA ASP A 205 -10.82 -8.72 -20.73
C ASP A 205 -11.00 -7.43 -19.93
N ALA A 206 -10.00 -6.55 -20.03
CA ALA A 206 -10.02 -5.26 -19.36
C ALA A 206 -11.14 -4.37 -19.92
N PRO A 207 -11.91 -3.65 -19.06
CA PRO A 207 -12.95 -2.76 -19.53
C PRO A 207 -12.32 -1.57 -20.28
N LYS A 208 -12.93 -1.18 -21.41
CA LYS A 208 -12.53 0.02 -22.17
C LYS A 208 -13.06 1.26 -21.44
N LEU A 209 -12.17 2.00 -20.80
CA LEU A 209 -12.49 3.18 -19.98
C LEU A 209 -12.00 4.49 -20.62
N TRP A 210 -10.94 4.42 -21.44
CA TRP A 210 -10.38 5.57 -22.13
C TRP A 210 -10.48 5.37 -23.64
N LEU A 211 -11.50 5.98 -24.22
CA LEU A 211 -11.85 5.77 -25.62
C LEU A 211 -10.98 6.64 -26.56
N LYS A 212 -10.98 6.29 -27.84
CA LYS A 212 -10.19 6.97 -28.85
C LYS A 212 -10.50 8.47 -28.94
N ASP A 213 -11.77 8.87 -28.77
CA ASP A 213 -12.18 10.28 -28.77
C ASP A 213 -11.58 11.07 -27.60
N MET A 214 -11.41 10.45 -26.44
CA MET A 214 -10.75 11.05 -25.28
C MET A 214 -9.26 11.24 -25.54
N VAL A 215 -8.58 10.24 -26.12
CA VAL A 215 -7.17 10.37 -26.51
C VAL A 215 -6.95 11.53 -27.46
N THR A 216 -7.86 11.75 -28.41
CA THR A 216 -7.75 12.87 -29.37
C THR A 216 -7.94 14.24 -28.72
N LYS A 217 -8.63 14.31 -27.57
CA LYS A 217 -8.84 15.54 -26.79
C LYS A 217 -7.68 15.87 -25.84
N MET A 218 -6.80 14.91 -25.57
CA MET A 218 -5.62 15.14 -24.71
C MET A 218 -4.62 16.07 -25.39
N LYS A 219 -3.87 16.79 -24.57
CA LYS A 219 -2.82 17.71 -25.02
C LYS A 219 -1.68 16.95 -25.70
N PRO A 220 -1.03 17.53 -26.74
CA PRO A 220 0.21 16.97 -27.27
C PRO A 220 1.27 16.84 -26.16
N GLY A 221 2.01 15.73 -26.13
CA GLY A 221 2.99 15.42 -25.10
C GLY A 221 2.40 14.76 -23.82
N SER A 222 1.07 14.57 -23.75
CA SER A 222 0.45 13.78 -22.69
C SER A 222 0.87 12.31 -22.77
N VAL A 223 0.83 11.63 -21.61
CA VAL A 223 1.25 10.22 -21.49
C VAL A 223 0.13 9.39 -20.88
N ILE A 224 -0.14 8.24 -21.47
CA ILE A 224 -1.03 7.20 -20.95
C ILE A 224 -0.18 5.98 -20.60
N VAL A 225 -0.30 5.47 -19.37
CA VAL A 225 0.27 4.19 -18.96
C VAL A 225 -0.85 3.25 -18.60
N ASP A 226 -0.96 2.17 -19.35
CA ASP A 226 -2.06 1.21 -19.24
C ASP A 226 -1.54 -0.10 -18.63
N LEU A 227 -1.76 -0.31 -17.33
CA LEU A 227 -1.37 -1.51 -16.61
C LEU A 227 -2.25 -2.72 -16.94
N ALA A 228 -3.37 -2.51 -17.62
CA ALA A 228 -4.27 -3.57 -18.06
C ALA A 228 -3.94 -4.10 -19.46
N ALA A 229 -2.83 -3.68 -20.07
CA ALA A 229 -2.47 -3.97 -21.46
C ALA A 229 -2.45 -5.47 -21.79
N GLU A 230 -2.02 -6.34 -20.85
CA GLU A 230 -2.02 -7.79 -21.01
C GLU A 230 -3.42 -8.37 -21.29
N LYS A 231 -4.46 -7.73 -20.74
CA LYS A 231 -5.88 -8.12 -20.90
C LYS A 231 -6.62 -7.20 -21.88
N GLY A 232 -5.93 -6.73 -22.91
CA GLY A 232 -6.49 -5.89 -23.95
C GLY A 232 -6.44 -4.38 -23.65
N GLY A 233 -6.12 -3.97 -22.43
CA GLY A 233 -5.96 -2.59 -22.00
C GLY A 233 -7.28 -1.82 -21.73
N ASN A 234 -7.19 -0.83 -20.86
CA ASN A 234 -8.30 0.09 -20.56
C ASN A 234 -8.44 1.22 -21.60
N CYS A 235 -7.36 1.53 -22.33
CA CYS A 235 -7.40 2.49 -23.42
C CYS A 235 -7.59 1.78 -24.77
N ASP A 236 -8.42 2.33 -25.64
CA ASP A 236 -8.69 1.76 -26.98
C ASP A 236 -7.43 1.59 -27.83
N LEU A 237 -6.48 2.51 -27.69
CA LEU A 237 -5.28 2.56 -28.53
C LEU A 237 -4.08 1.84 -27.91
N THR A 238 -4.24 1.22 -26.76
CA THR A 238 -3.20 0.45 -26.11
C THR A 238 -2.83 -0.76 -26.95
N LYS A 239 -1.52 -1.00 -27.06
CA LYS A 239 -0.95 -2.24 -27.64
C LYS A 239 -0.03 -2.89 -26.62
N ALA A 240 -0.30 -4.14 -26.30
CA ALA A 240 0.51 -4.91 -25.35
C ALA A 240 1.99 -4.91 -25.77
N ASP A 241 2.88 -4.75 -24.79
CA ASP A 241 4.34 -4.69 -24.91
C ASP A 241 4.89 -3.59 -25.83
N LYS A 242 4.07 -2.55 -26.12
CA LYS A 242 4.48 -1.47 -27.03
C LYS A 242 4.28 -0.10 -26.42
N LYS A 243 5.17 0.81 -26.82
CA LYS A 243 4.98 2.26 -26.72
C LYS A 243 4.50 2.77 -28.09
N VAL A 244 3.38 3.47 -28.10
CA VAL A 244 2.76 4.03 -29.30
C VAL A 244 2.64 5.54 -29.12
N VAL A 245 2.99 6.31 -30.15
CA VAL A 245 2.73 7.76 -30.20
C VAL A 245 1.63 8.01 -31.21
N THR A 246 0.58 8.69 -30.79
CA THR A 246 -0.58 8.99 -31.63
C THR A 246 -0.31 10.19 -32.54
N LYS A 247 -1.17 10.42 -33.54
CA LYS A 247 -1.02 11.56 -34.48
C LYS A 247 -1.08 12.92 -33.79
N ASN A 248 -1.81 13.04 -32.68
CA ASN A 248 -1.86 14.26 -31.85
C ASN A 248 -0.76 14.34 -30.79
N GLY A 249 0.26 13.47 -30.83
CA GLY A 249 1.43 13.54 -29.96
C GLY A 249 1.23 12.97 -28.57
N VAL A 250 0.17 12.16 -28.32
CA VAL A 250 -0.03 11.45 -27.04
C VAL A 250 0.77 10.15 -27.06
N THR A 251 1.58 9.92 -26.02
CA THR A 251 2.35 8.68 -25.85
C THR A 251 1.54 7.67 -25.04
N ILE A 252 1.35 6.47 -25.58
CA ILE A 252 0.63 5.37 -24.90
C ILE A 252 1.60 4.23 -24.63
N ILE A 253 1.73 3.85 -23.36
CA ILE A 253 2.65 2.82 -22.86
C ILE A 253 1.81 1.63 -22.40
N GLY A 254 1.89 0.51 -23.12
CA GLY A 254 1.18 -0.74 -22.82
C GLY A 254 2.15 -1.87 -22.45
N TYR A 255 3.18 -1.59 -21.66
CA TYR A 255 4.11 -2.63 -21.20
C TYR A 255 3.39 -3.62 -20.27
N THR A 256 3.79 -4.90 -20.33
CA THR A 256 3.22 -5.97 -19.49
C THR A 256 4.22 -6.44 -18.42
N ASP A 257 5.46 -5.92 -18.46
CA ASP A 257 6.60 -6.37 -17.66
C ASP A 257 7.03 -5.36 -16.56
N PHE A 258 6.11 -4.50 -16.08
CA PHE A 258 6.44 -3.46 -15.10
C PHE A 258 7.23 -3.96 -13.88
N PRO A 259 6.87 -5.08 -13.21
CA PRO A 259 7.66 -5.61 -12.11
C PRO A 259 9.08 -6.01 -12.52
N SER A 260 9.26 -6.55 -13.73
CA SER A 260 10.58 -6.96 -14.25
C SER A 260 11.51 -5.76 -14.49
N ARG A 261 10.95 -4.56 -14.71
CA ARG A 261 11.70 -3.30 -14.83
C ARG A 261 12.25 -2.78 -13.51
N MET A 262 11.91 -3.46 -12.40
CA MET A 262 12.46 -3.23 -11.06
C MET A 262 12.91 -4.58 -10.46
N ALA A 263 13.72 -5.33 -11.20
CA ALA A 263 14.03 -6.73 -10.94
C ALA A 263 14.53 -7.01 -9.51
N LYS A 264 15.43 -6.17 -8.98
CA LYS A 264 15.96 -6.32 -7.61
C LYS A 264 14.84 -6.24 -6.58
N GLN A 265 13.99 -5.21 -6.65
CA GLN A 265 12.89 -5.01 -5.69
C GLN A 265 11.84 -6.11 -5.82
N SER A 266 11.45 -6.44 -7.05
CA SER A 266 10.46 -7.49 -7.33
C SER A 266 10.93 -8.85 -6.84
N SER A 267 12.19 -9.22 -7.10
CA SER A 267 12.75 -10.49 -6.63
C SER A 267 12.80 -10.57 -5.11
N SER A 268 13.16 -9.47 -4.43
CA SER A 268 13.19 -9.42 -2.96
C SER A 268 11.80 -9.60 -2.36
N LEU A 269 10.78 -8.91 -2.88
CA LEU A 269 9.41 -9.04 -2.39
C LEU A 269 8.83 -10.42 -2.69
N TYR A 270 9.02 -10.93 -3.90
CA TYR A 270 8.58 -12.28 -4.28
C TYR A 270 9.23 -13.36 -3.39
N ALA A 271 10.54 -13.27 -3.17
CA ALA A 271 11.26 -14.19 -2.30
C ALA A 271 10.70 -14.17 -0.86
N ASN A 272 10.35 -12.98 -0.34
CA ASN A 272 9.72 -12.88 0.97
C ASN A 272 8.31 -13.49 1.00
N ASN A 273 7.49 -13.27 -0.05
CA ASN A 273 6.17 -13.92 -0.14
C ASN A 273 6.31 -15.45 -0.13
N VAL A 274 7.23 -15.99 -0.93
CA VAL A 274 7.51 -17.44 -0.99
C VAL A 274 8.07 -17.96 0.33
N ARG A 275 8.97 -17.22 0.99
CA ARG A 275 9.50 -17.59 2.31
C ARG A 275 8.38 -17.77 3.33
N HIS A 276 7.42 -16.84 3.36
CA HIS A 276 6.28 -16.97 4.27
C HIS A 276 5.39 -18.17 3.96
N LEU A 277 5.26 -18.55 2.69
CA LEU A 277 4.58 -19.80 2.33
C LEU A 277 5.37 -21.03 2.81
N PHE A 278 6.70 -21.00 2.72
CA PHE A 278 7.54 -22.06 3.28
C PHE A 278 7.45 -22.14 4.80
N ASP A 279 7.35 -21.00 5.51
CA ASP A 279 7.17 -20.99 6.97
C ASP A 279 5.88 -21.77 7.36
N ASP A 280 4.80 -21.65 6.57
CA ASP A 280 3.56 -22.40 6.81
C ASP A 280 3.66 -23.86 6.32
N LEU A 281 4.50 -24.17 5.32
CA LEU A 281 4.75 -25.53 4.83
C LEU A 281 5.75 -26.31 5.71
N THR A 282 6.48 -25.65 6.59
CA THR A 282 7.47 -26.26 7.49
C THR A 282 7.27 -25.81 8.94
N PRO A 283 6.10 -26.08 9.54
CA PRO A 283 5.74 -25.57 10.87
C PRO A 283 6.71 -26.05 11.96
N GLU A 284 7.20 -27.28 11.86
CA GLU A 284 8.15 -27.86 12.83
C GLU A 284 9.60 -27.41 12.63
N LYS A 285 9.90 -26.69 11.53
CA LYS A 285 11.26 -26.21 11.17
C LYS A 285 12.32 -27.31 11.10
N ASP A 286 11.91 -28.55 10.85
CA ASP A 286 12.77 -29.72 10.73
C ASP A 286 13.28 -29.98 9.30
N GLY A 287 12.98 -29.07 8.37
CA GLY A 287 13.32 -29.16 6.94
C GLY A 287 12.39 -30.06 6.14
N LYS A 288 11.37 -30.63 6.76
CA LYS A 288 10.35 -31.42 6.03
C LYS A 288 9.15 -30.58 5.71
N VAL A 289 8.66 -30.75 4.48
CA VAL A 289 7.47 -30.06 4.02
C VAL A 289 6.23 -30.84 4.41
N ASP A 290 5.32 -30.18 5.14
CA ASP A 290 3.99 -30.69 5.46
C ASP A 290 2.94 -30.01 4.57
N VAL A 291 2.27 -30.81 3.72
CA VAL A 291 1.17 -30.33 2.87
C VAL A 291 -0.15 -30.57 3.61
N ASN A 292 -0.42 -29.73 4.62
CA ASN A 292 -1.64 -29.81 5.39
C ASN A 292 -2.86 -29.38 4.57
N LEU A 293 -3.71 -30.32 4.19
CA LEU A 293 -4.92 -30.05 3.40
C LEU A 293 -6.06 -29.40 4.19
N ASP A 294 -5.95 -29.36 5.51
CA ASP A 294 -6.91 -28.67 6.39
C ASP A 294 -6.57 -27.19 6.57
N ASP A 295 -5.36 -26.76 6.20
CA ASP A 295 -4.96 -25.36 6.18
C ASP A 295 -5.52 -24.65 4.94
N ASP A 296 -6.32 -23.62 5.15
CA ASP A 296 -6.98 -22.88 4.07
C ASP A 296 -6.00 -22.23 3.08
N ILE A 297 -4.80 -21.82 3.53
CA ILE A 297 -3.78 -21.19 2.67
C ILE A 297 -3.12 -22.25 1.78
N ILE A 298 -2.65 -23.33 2.40
CA ILE A 298 -1.99 -24.42 1.68
C ILE A 298 -2.99 -25.04 0.69
N ARG A 299 -4.20 -25.39 1.17
CA ARG A 299 -5.23 -25.97 0.34
C ARG A 299 -5.70 -25.02 -0.77
N GLY A 300 -5.80 -23.72 -0.49
CA GLY A 300 -6.20 -22.68 -1.42
C GLY A 300 -5.20 -22.50 -2.57
N SER A 301 -3.90 -22.56 -2.26
CA SER A 301 -2.82 -22.39 -3.25
C SER A 301 -2.46 -23.68 -4.00
N LEU A 302 -2.92 -24.85 -3.52
CA LEU A 302 -2.54 -26.15 -4.06
C LEU A 302 -3.27 -26.48 -5.36
N VAL A 303 -2.51 -26.71 -6.44
CA VAL A 303 -3.05 -27.02 -7.79
C VAL A 303 -2.98 -28.50 -8.10
N THR A 304 -1.85 -29.16 -7.82
CA THR A 304 -1.69 -30.62 -7.95
C THR A 304 -0.97 -31.18 -6.73
N HIS A 305 -1.36 -32.39 -6.29
CA HIS A 305 -0.72 -33.08 -5.19
C HIS A 305 -0.88 -34.60 -5.31
N ALA A 306 0.20 -35.35 -5.11
CA ALA A 306 0.21 -36.82 -5.09
C ALA A 306 -0.51 -37.46 -6.29
N GLY A 307 -0.43 -36.87 -7.48
CA GLY A 307 -1.09 -37.35 -8.69
C GLY A 307 -2.58 -37.04 -8.78
N LYS A 308 -3.08 -36.12 -7.96
CA LYS A 308 -4.46 -35.60 -8.02
C LYS A 308 -4.45 -34.12 -8.36
N VAL A 309 -5.41 -33.70 -9.18
CA VAL A 309 -5.69 -32.27 -9.43
C VAL A 309 -6.50 -31.74 -8.28
N MET A 310 -5.98 -30.71 -7.61
CA MET A 310 -6.59 -30.09 -6.43
C MET A 310 -7.34 -28.79 -6.75
N TYR A 311 -7.22 -28.31 -7.97
CA TYR A 311 -7.94 -27.14 -8.50
C TYR A 311 -9.33 -27.55 -9.04
N PRO A 312 -10.42 -26.79 -8.79
CA PRO A 312 -10.49 -25.59 -7.97
C PRO A 312 -10.41 -25.88 -6.47
N PRO A 313 -9.94 -24.91 -5.65
CA PRO A 313 -9.96 -25.05 -4.20
C PRO A 313 -11.42 -25.06 -3.68
N PRO A 314 -11.70 -25.71 -2.54
CA PRO A 314 -12.98 -25.58 -1.86
C PRO A 314 -13.19 -24.12 -1.41
N ALA A 315 -14.44 -23.73 -1.19
CA ALA A 315 -14.75 -22.43 -0.60
C ALA A 315 -14.06 -22.31 0.78
N PRO A 316 -13.47 -21.15 1.12
CA PRO A 316 -12.83 -20.95 2.42
C PRO A 316 -13.77 -21.27 3.58
N LYS A 317 -13.29 -22.02 4.57
CA LYS A 317 -14.06 -22.37 5.78
C LYS A 317 -14.32 -21.15 6.67
N VAL A 318 -13.47 -20.14 6.60
CA VAL A 318 -13.63 -18.88 7.31
C VAL A 318 -14.68 -18.05 6.56
N LYS A 319 -15.86 -17.88 7.15
CA LYS A 319 -16.81 -16.87 6.68
C LYS A 319 -16.08 -15.54 6.65
N ALA A 320 -16.10 -14.88 5.50
CA ALA A 320 -15.67 -13.48 5.41
C ALA A 320 -16.26 -12.75 6.61
N VAL A 321 -15.43 -11.95 7.31
CA VAL A 321 -15.90 -11.10 8.41
C VAL A 321 -17.15 -10.41 7.89
N PRO A 322 -18.32 -10.56 8.55
CA PRO A 322 -19.53 -9.91 8.07
C PRO A 322 -19.20 -8.43 8.00
N THR A 323 -19.27 -7.87 6.82
CA THR A 323 -19.37 -6.41 6.67
C THR A 323 -20.47 -6.01 7.65
N PRO A 324 -20.24 -5.04 8.57
CA PRO A 324 -21.28 -4.62 9.48
C PRO A 324 -22.51 -4.35 8.64
N LYS A 325 -23.60 -5.08 8.92
CA LYS A 325 -24.89 -4.83 8.28
C LYS A 325 -25.11 -3.34 8.35
N LYS A 326 -25.16 -2.69 7.18
CA LYS A 326 -25.63 -1.34 7.05
C LYS A 326 -26.96 -1.32 7.80
N SER A 327 -27.00 -0.73 9.00
CA SER A 327 -28.25 -0.40 9.66
C SER A 327 -29.06 0.31 8.59
N GLU A 328 -30.30 -0.11 8.39
CA GLU A 328 -31.24 0.55 7.49
C GLU A 328 -31.15 2.05 7.75
N VAL A 329 -30.47 2.75 6.87
CA VAL A 329 -30.47 4.20 6.86
C VAL A 329 -31.86 4.56 6.37
N VAL A 330 -32.76 4.84 7.30
CA VAL A 330 -33.99 5.55 7.01
C VAL A 330 -33.53 6.82 6.26
N GLU A 331 -33.91 6.93 4.98
CA GLU A 331 -33.62 8.12 4.15
C GLU A 331 -34.10 9.36 4.90
N LYS A 332 -33.16 10.09 5.45
CA LYS A 332 -33.44 11.38 6.11
C LYS A 332 -33.56 12.42 5.04
N THR A 333 -34.65 13.17 5.06
CA THR A 333 -34.84 14.31 4.16
C THR A 333 -33.67 15.32 4.29
N PRO A 334 -33.34 16.06 3.22
CA PRO A 334 -32.23 17.04 3.22
C PRO A 334 -32.29 18.04 4.38
N GLU A 335 -33.50 18.34 4.89
CA GLU A 335 -33.72 19.17 6.06
C GLU A 335 -33.29 18.49 7.36
N GLN A 336 -33.51 17.18 7.50
CA GLN A 336 -33.10 16.40 8.66
C GLN A 336 -31.58 16.18 8.70
N LEU A 337 -30.90 16.09 7.54
CA LEU A 337 -29.44 16.07 7.44
C LEU A 337 -28.83 17.40 7.91
N LYS A 338 -29.35 18.54 7.46
CA LYS A 338 -28.90 19.87 7.92
C LYS A 338 -29.09 20.09 9.42
N ILE A 339 -30.19 19.60 9.99
CA ILE A 339 -30.46 19.68 11.44
C ILE A 339 -29.49 18.78 12.20
N GLN A 340 -29.16 17.59 11.68
CA GLN A 340 -28.24 16.66 12.30
C GLN A 340 -26.78 17.12 12.21
N GLU A 341 -26.35 17.72 11.10
CA GLU A 341 -25.03 18.36 10.96
C GLU A 341 -24.90 19.57 11.88
N ALA A 342 -25.93 20.41 11.97
CA ALA A 342 -25.96 21.53 12.91
C ALA A 342 -25.97 21.06 14.37
N ALA A 343 -26.61 19.93 14.69
CA ALA A 343 -26.59 19.34 16.02
C ALA A 343 -25.23 18.69 16.34
N ALA A 344 -24.59 18.05 15.36
CA ALA A 344 -23.25 17.45 15.52
C ALA A 344 -22.17 18.52 15.72
N THR A 345 -22.21 19.60 14.93
CA THR A 345 -21.31 20.78 15.08
C THR A 345 -21.55 21.49 16.42
N ARG A 346 -22.80 21.58 16.86
CA ARG A 346 -23.14 22.17 18.18
C ARG A 346 -22.65 21.29 19.34
N LYS A 347 -22.77 19.95 19.24
CA LYS A 347 -22.21 19.00 20.22
C LYS A 347 -20.69 19.04 20.25
N ALA A 348 -20.02 19.08 19.10
CA ALA A 348 -18.58 19.20 19.02
C ALA A 348 -18.09 20.54 19.60
N GLY A 349 -18.78 21.63 19.28
CA GLY A 349 -18.49 22.94 19.84
C GLY A 349 -18.70 23.00 21.36
N THR A 350 -19.79 22.44 21.91
CA THR A 350 -20.03 22.39 23.37
C THR A 350 -19.00 21.53 24.08
N PHE A 351 -18.55 20.42 23.48
CA PHE A 351 -17.48 19.59 24.04
C PHE A 351 -16.15 20.36 24.07
N GLN A 352 -15.78 21.05 22.99
CA GLN A 352 -14.57 21.88 22.94
C GLN A 352 -14.59 23.01 23.98
N VAL A 353 -15.72 23.69 24.10
CA VAL A 353 -15.89 24.74 25.13
C VAL A 353 -15.79 24.14 26.53
N GLY A 354 -16.37 22.97 26.77
CA GLY A 354 -16.25 22.25 28.06
C GLY A 354 -14.81 21.91 28.41
N VAL A 355 -14.01 21.42 27.43
CA VAL A 355 -12.58 21.14 27.61
C VAL A 355 -11.79 22.41 27.93
N LEU A 356 -12.08 23.52 27.24
CA LEU A 356 -11.42 24.82 27.51
C LEU A 356 -11.75 25.38 28.89
N ILE A 357 -13.01 25.29 29.32
CA ILE A 357 -13.43 25.71 30.65
C ILE A 357 -12.75 24.87 31.74
N MET A 358 -12.75 23.53 31.55
CA MET A 358 -12.07 22.61 32.47
C MET A 358 -10.57 22.86 32.54
N GLY A 359 -9.92 23.07 31.41
CA GLY A 359 -8.50 23.43 31.32
C GLY A 359 -8.20 24.75 32.02
N GLY A 360 -9.04 25.78 31.81
CA GLY A 360 -8.94 27.08 32.50
C GLY A 360 -9.12 26.96 34.00
N LEU A 361 -10.05 26.13 34.46
CA LEU A 361 -10.30 25.89 35.89
C LEU A 361 -9.12 25.16 36.56
N ILE A 362 -8.56 24.18 35.90
CA ILE A 362 -7.35 23.49 36.36
C ILE A 362 -6.16 24.46 36.42
N MET A 363 -6.00 25.31 35.41
CA MET A 363 -4.91 26.31 35.38
C MET A 363 -5.05 27.36 36.51
N THR A 364 -6.27 27.82 36.81
CA THR A 364 -6.51 28.75 37.92
C THR A 364 -6.26 28.11 39.29
N LEU A 365 -6.67 26.84 39.46
CA LEU A 365 -6.39 26.11 40.70
C LEU A 365 -4.88 25.87 40.88
N LEU A 366 -4.19 25.46 39.84
CA LEU A 366 -2.73 25.30 39.87
C LEU A 366 -2.02 26.64 40.16
N GLY A 367 -2.50 27.73 39.55
CA GLY A 367 -1.95 29.08 39.78
C GLY A 367 -2.08 29.59 41.21
N GLN A 368 -3.12 29.12 41.95
CA GLN A 368 -3.32 29.51 43.36
C GLN A 368 -2.46 28.69 44.33
N TYR A 369 -2.21 27.43 44.05
CA TYR A 369 -1.57 26.50 44.98
C TYR A 369 -0.13 26.11 44.62
N ALA A 370 0.28 26.32 43.36
CA ALA A 370 1.60 25.89 42.89
C ALA A 370 2.67 27.01 43.10
N PRO A 371 3.92 26.64 43.41
CA PRO A 371 5.02 27.60 43.48
C PRO A 371 5.24 28.35 42.15
N PRO A 372 5.62 29.65 42.18
CA PRO A 372 5.81 30.46 40.97
C PRO A 372 6.79 29.82 39.96
N ALA A 373 7.86 29.17 40.43
CA ALA A 373 8.82 28.48 39.59
C ALA A 373 8.21 27.31 38.86
N PHE A 374 7.30 26.55 39.48
CA PHE A 374 6.57 25.46 38.81
C PHE A 374 5.67 26.01 37.72
N MET A 375 4.94 27.08 37.98
CA MET A 375 4.02 27.69 37.00
C MET A 375 4.75 28.17 35.74
N GLN A 376 5.94 28.76 35.89
CA GLN A 376 6.75 29.16 34.74
C GLN A 376 7.11 27.96 33.84
N HIS A 377 7.58 26.88 34.42
CA HIS A 377 7.94 25.67 33.68
C HIS A 377 6.70 24.98 33.10
N PHE A 378 5.59 24.95 33.82
CA PHE A 378 4.34 24.34 33.38
C PHE A 378 3.71 25.07 32.20
N ILE A 379 3.72 26.41 32.18
CA ILE A 379 3.23 27.19 31.05
C ILE A 379 4.07 26.92 29.80
N VAL A 380 5.39 26.86 29.92
CA VAL A 380 6.29 26.54 28.79
C VAL A 380 6.02 25.14 28.30
N PHE A 381 5.80 24.17 29.19
CA PHE A 381 5.47 22.78 28.83
C PHE A 381 4.15 22.71 28.05
N VAL A 382 3.07 23.32 28.54
CA VAL A 382 1.76 23.33 27.87
C VAL A 382 1.84 24.00 26.50
N LEU A 383 2.55 25.13 26.39
CA LEU A 383 2.74 25.85 25.14
C LEU A 383 3.54 24.98 24.15
N SER A 384 4.59 24.32 24.60
CA SER A 384 5.40 23.42 23.78
C SER A 384 4.61 22.24 23.29
N CYS A 385 3.75 21.63 24.12
CA CYS A 385 2.83 20.56 23.71
C CYS A 385 1.85 21.05 22.64
N PHE A 386 1.28 22.24 22.81
CA PHE A 386 0.34 22.81 21.84
C PHE A 386 1.01 23.10 20.50
N VAL A 387 2.18 23.75 20.52
CA VAL A 387 2.95 24.03 19.31
C VAL A 387 3.39 22.72 18.64
N GLY A 388 3.88 21.75 19.41
CA GLY A 388 4.28 20.44 18.91
C GLY A 388 3.13 19.70 18.23
N PHE A 389 1.94 19.72 18.83
CA PHE A 389 0.74 19.14 18.23
C PHE A 389 0.37 19.81 16.91
N GLN A 390 0.35 21.14 16.87
CA GLN A 390 0.05 21.91 15.66
C GLN A 390 1.07 21.65 14.53
N VAL A 391 2.35 21.57 14.88
CA VAL A 391 3.41 21.26 13.91
C VAL A 391 3.22 19.85 13.33
N ILE A 392 3.03 18.84 14.19
CA ILE A 392 2.91 17.45 13.74
C ILE A 392 1.66 17.26 12.89
N TRP A 393 0.53 17.88 13.25
CA TRP A 393 -0.73 17.74 12.50
C TRP A 393 -0.65 18.29 11.08
N ASN A 394 0.18 19.31 10.85
CA ASN A 394 0.35 19.96 9.55
C ASN A 394 1.55 19.41 8.73
N VAL A 395 2.30 18.43 9.25
CA VAL A 395 3.42 17.82 8.53
C VAL A 395 2.93 16.76 7.54
N ASN A 396 3.42 16.84 6.31
CA ASN A 396 3.14 15.84 5.28
C ASN A 396 3.60 14.43 5.74
N HIS A 397 2.77 13.40 5.49
CA HIS A 397 3.02 12.01 5.89
C HIS A 397 4.39 11.48 5.46
N ALA A 398 4.93 11.93 4.33
CA ALA A 398 6.26 11.56 3.86
C ALA A 398 7.39 11.98 4.81
N LEU A 399 7.17 13.01 5.63
CA LEU A 399 8.14 13.54 6.59
C LEU A 399 7.95 13.01 8.01
N HIS A 400 6.87 12.25 8.29
CA HIS A 400 6.63 11.70 9.63
C HIS A 400 7.76 10.78 10.12
N THR A 401 8.26 9.88 9.28
CA THR A 401 9.33 8.94 9.67
C THR A 401 10.66 9.64 9.97
N PRO A 402 11.17 10.55 9.12
CA PRO A 402 12.35 11.36 9.46
C PRO A 402 12.14 12.24 10.71
N LEU A 403 10.95 12.83 10.85
CA LEU A 403 10.63 13.69 12.00
C LEU A 403 10.61 12.89 13.30
N MET A 404 10.03 11.68 13.30
CA MET A 404 10.04 10.78 14.46
C MET A 404 11.46 10.40 14.88
N ALA A 405 12.37 10.16 13.95
CA ALA A 405 13.76 9.86 14.27
C ALA A 405 14.46 11.05 14.94
N VAL A 406 14.27 12.27 14.44
CA VAL A 406 14.83 13.49 15.00
C VAL A 406 14.20 13.80 16.36
N THR A 407 12.88 13.70 16.52
CA THR A 407 12.20 13.96 17.79
C THR A 407 12.60 12.97 18.87
N ASN A 408 12.82 11.70 18.52
CA ASN A 408 13.33 10.68 19.46
C ASN A 408 14.75 10.99 19.92
N ALA A 409 15.62 11.46 19.03
CA ALA A 409 16.98 11.90 19.37
C ALA A 409 16.95 13.12 20.33
N ILE A 410 16.14 14.14 20.03
CA ILE A 410 15.96 15.32 20.87
C ILE A 410 15.40 14.95 22.23
N SER A 411 14.36 14.08 22.28
CA SER A 411 13.77 13.60 23.54
C SER A 411 14.80 12.85 24.38
N GLY A 412 15.69 12.07 23.76
CA GLY A 412 16.79 11.41 24.44
C GLY A 412 17.76 12.40 25.11
N ILE A 413 18.12 13.47 24.42
CA ILE A 413 19.01 14.52 24.94
C ILE A 413 18.32 15.26 26.10
N ILE A 414 17.03 15.59 25.98
CA ILE A 414 16.27 16.29 27.04
C ILE A 414 16.20 15.43 28.31
N VAL A 415 15.94 14.12 28.18
CA VAL A 415 15.92 13.20 29.33
C VAL A 415 17.29 13.13 30.01
N VAL A 416 18.37 13.08 29.25
CA VAL A 416 19.75 13.13 29.81
C VAL A 416 20.01 14.45 30.51
N GLY A 417 19.62 15.58 29.92
CA GLY A 417 19.72 16.90 30.54
C GLY A 417 18.93 17.00 31.85
N ALA A 418 17.71 16.49 31.90
CA ALA A 418 16.88 16.45 33.09
C ALA A 418 17.51 15.58 34.20
N LEU A 419 18.07 14.42 33.86
CA LEU A 419 18.77 13.55 34.81
C LEU A 419 20.03 14.19 35.39
N LEU A 420 20.80 14.90 34.56
CA LEU A 420 21.96 15.67 35.04
C LEU A 420 21.56 16.80 35.98
N GLN A 421 20.44 17.46 35.71
CA GLN A 421 19.94 18.59 36.54
C GLN A 421 19.41 18.07 37.88
N VAL A 422 18.73 16.94 37.95
CA VAL A 422 18.30 16.28 39.19
C VAL A 422 19.50 15.84 40.02
N GLY A 423 20.60 15.41 39.38
CA GLY A 423 21.83 15.01 40.08
C GLY A 423 22.69 16.18 40.59
N SER A 424 22.47 17.42 40.10
CA SER A 424 23.32 18.57 40.40
C SER A 424 22.78 19.52 41.49
N SER A 425 21.51 19.45 41.84
CA SER A 425 20.90 20.32 42.84
C SER A 425 20.64 19.58 44.15
N ASN A 426 20.97 20.20 45.24
CA ASN A 426 20.72 20.00 46.67
C ASN A 426 19.57 19.06 47.13
N PHE A 427 19.12 18.14 46.30
CA PHE A 427 18.36 17.00 46.73
C PHE A 427 19.36 16.03 47.36
N VAL A 428 19.31 15.87 48.68
CA VAL A 428 19.89 14.76 49.42
C VAL A 428 19.16 13.46 48.98
N VAL A 429 19.37 13.08 47.72
CA VAL A 429 19.26 11.67 47.35
C VAL A 429 20.48 11.04 47.98
N GLU A 430 20.20 10.28 49.02
CA GLU A 430 21.22 9.62 49.86
C GLU A 430 22.39 9.15 49.02
N ARG A 431 23.60 9.67 49.35
CA ARG A 431 24.88 9.22 48.81
C ARG A 431 25.04 7.68 48.86
N ASN A 432 24.23 7.00 49.61
CA ASN A 432 24.19 5.56 49.76
C ASN A 432 23.57 4.83 48.51
N ALA A 433 22.73 5.48 47.70
CA ALA A 433 22.22 4.89 46.47
C ALA A 433 23.23 4.95 45.32
N LEU A 434 24.14 5.93 45.33
CA LEU A 434 25.19 6.08 44.31
C LEU A 434 26.39 5.14 44.51
N ASN A 435 26.55 4.60 45.70
CA ASN A 435 27.62 3.65 46.02
C ASN A 435 27.22 2.17 45.83
N ASN A 436 25.99 1.89 45.39
CA ASN A 436 25.58 0.53 45.07
C ASN A 436 25.99 0.20 43.59
N PRO A 437 26.92 -0.73 43.38
CA PRO A 437 27.40 -1.07 42.03
C PRO A 437 26.31 -1.60 41.09
N ALA A 438 25.12 -1.96 41.62
CA ALA A 438 23.97 -2.38 40.85
C ALA A 438 23.23 -1.20 40.12
N TYR A 439 23.48 0.06 40.54
CA TYR A 439 22.85 1.25 40.01
C TYR A 439 23.86 2.26 39.44
N SER A 440 25.04 1.81 39.01
CA SER A 440 25.99 2.71 38.39
C SER A 440 25.40 3.27 37.08
N VAL A 441 25.44 4.60 36.95
CA VAL A 441 25.00 5.35 35.76
C VAL A 441 25.66 4.75 34.50
N ASN A 442 26.84 4.16 34.60
CA ASN A 442 27.54 3.44 33.54
C ASN A 442 26.79 2.16 33.06
N SER A 443 26.04 1.47 33.90
CA SER A 443 25.29 0.28 33.49
C SER A 443 24.04 0.66 32.68
N LEU A 444 23.40 1.77 33.04
CA LEU A 444 22.27 2.34 32.29
C LEU A 444 22.73 2.95 30.95
N PHE A 445 23.91 3.59 30.92
CA PHE A 445 24.52 4.08 29.69
C PHE A 445 24.95 2.93 28.75
N ARG A 446 25.52 1.84 29.27
CA ARG A 446 25.88 0.66 28.46
C ARG A 446 24.66 -0.03 27.86
N GLN A 447 23.60 -0.24 28.60
CA GLN A 447 22.37 -0.87 28.07
C GLN A 447 21.71 0.00 26.98
N ARG A 448 21.71 1.32 27.14
CA ARG A 448 21.11 2.23 26.15
C ARG A 448 21.99 2.44 24.93
N TRP A 449 23.31 2.42 25.10
CA TRP A 449 24.25 2.47 23.97
C TRP A 449 24.20 1.20 23.11
N TYR A 450 23.97 0.05 23.72
CA TYR A 450 23.70 -1.20 23.01
C TYR A 450 22.40 -1.16 22.20
N PHE A 451 21.34 -0.57 22.72
CA PHE A 451 20.08 -0.41 21.99
C PHE A 451 20.19 0.59 20.83
N SER A 452 20.94 1.66 20.95
CA SER A 452 21.18 2.60 19.87
C SER A 452 22.10 2.03 18.77
N GLN A 453 23.07 1.20 19.14
CA GLN A 453 23.95 0.49 18.18
C GLN A 453 23.19 -0.60 17.41
N ILE A 454 22.26 -1.32 18.03
CA ILE A 454 21.42 -2.30 17.34
C ILE A 454 20.48 -1.62 16.33
N SER A 455 20.01 -0.43 16.64
CA SER A 455 19.18 0.37 15.73
C SER A 455 19.98 0.99 14.56
N PHE A 456 21.27 1.27 14.74
CA PHE A 456 22.14 1.86 13.70
C PHE A 456 22.88 0.82 12.85
N SER A 457 23.17 -0.37 13.38
CA SER A 457 23.85 -1.43 12.63
C SER A 457 22.94 -2.15 11.62
N SER A 458 21.61 -2.00 11.74
CA SER A 458 20.66 -2.48 10.73
C SER A 458 20.49 -1.53 9.53
N PHE A 459 21.18 -0.40 9.51
CA PHE A 459 21.15 0.59 8.42
C PHE A 459 22.54 0.87 7.83
N ASN A 460 23.34 -0.17 7.58
CA ASN A 460 24.58 0.01 6.83
C ASN A 460 24.36 -0.46 5.38
N PRO A 461 24.26 0.45 4.38
CA PRO A 461 24.02 0.08 2.99
C PRO A 461 25.27 -0.35 2.21
N CYS A 462 26.39 -0.64 2.88
CA CYS A 462 27.64 -1.08 2.25
C CYS A 462 28.20 -2.34 2.87
N SER A 463 27.54 -3.49 2.65
CA SER A 463 28.20 -4.78 2.60
C SER A 463 27.23 -5.81 2.02
N LEU A 464 27.38 -6.06 0.76
CA LEU A 464 27.06 -7.12 -0.20
C LEU A 464 26.39 -6.61 -1.45
#